data_70ecd137ac19315e55a2c962a7ab26ad
#
_entry.id   70ecd137ac19315e55a2c962a7ab26ad
#
_cell.length_a   1.000
_cell.length_b   1.000
_cell.length_c   1.000
_cell.angle_alpha   90.00
_cell.angle_beta   90.00
_cell.angle_gamma   90.00
#
_symmetry.space_group_name_H-M   'P 1'
#
loop_
_entity.id
_entity.type
_entity.pdbx_description
1 polymer ?
#
loop_
_entity_poly.entity_id
_entity_poly.type
_entity_poly.pdbx_seq_one_letter_code
_entity_poly.pdbx_strand_id
1 'polypeptide(L)'
;MPDIVGYSTNDTFDTNNLPDGLKAFLQLYDETLAAVENNDARVVSDIKKAKANQKKHAVVAPLLGEISWAQGMPFNAMCPPYNDSHCLTGCVPTAMAQIMRYHKYPQTIQAEIPIYRTTFGDEKLDKIPQGTPLDWNNMLPRYEEGAYNELQQKAVATLMLSAGMAINAQYGVRNTEAHPQTRAIVKYFGYNPDLIAMPYRSGYNVTEWKALIDNELSNKRPILYAAADANRAGHAFVCDGCDENGLYHINWGWATYNGY
;
A
#
# COMPACT_ATOMS: atom_id res chain seq x y z
N MET A 1 -8.86 9.44 23.34
CA MET A 1 -8.13 8.71 22.29
C MET A 1 -8.00 7.26 22.75
N PRO A 2 -7.90 6.29 21.90
CA PRO A 2 -7.58 4.93 22.34
C PRO A 2 -6.17 4.91 22.93
N ASP A 3 -5.97 4.14 24.00
CA ASP A 3 -4.65 3.95 24.62
C ASP A 3 -3.69 3.15 23.72
N ILE A 4 -4.20 2.53 22.68
CA ILE A 4 -3.46 1.77 21.67
C ILE A 4 -3.78 2.37 20.30
N VAL A 5 -2.75 2.83 19.59
CA VAL A 5 -2.85 3.39 18.22
C VAL A 5 -2.79 2.30 17.17
N GLY A 6 -2.05 1.26 17.48
CA GLY A 6 -1.86 0.08 16.67
C GLY A 6 -1.03 -0.96 17.41
N TYR A 7 -1.12 -2.20 16.96
CA TYR A 7 -0.30 -3.29 17.46
C TYR A 7 0.04 -4.26 16.34
N SER A 8 1.12 -5.01 16.52
CA SER A 8 1.47 -6.14 15.67
C SER A 8 1.31 -7.44 16.45
N THR A 9 0.77 -8.45 15.80
CA THR A 9 0.68 -9.80 16.37
C THR A 9 1.87 -10.68 16.01
N ASN A 10 2.75 -10.20 15.11
CA ASN A 10 3.77 -11.02 14.48
C ASN A 10 5.19 -10.52 14.70
N ASP A 11 5.40 -9.31 15.25
CA ASP A 11 6.75 -8.77 15.44
C ASP A 11 6.82 -7.69 16.53
N THR A 12 8.06 -7.39 16.98
CA THR A 12 8.36 -6.32 17.93
C THR A 12 8.54 -4.98 17.21
N PHE A 13 8.01 -3.92 17.81
CA PHE A 13 8.11 -2.57 17.28
C PHE A 13 9.45 -1.94 17.68
N ASP A 14 10.40 -1.82 16.73
CA ASP A 14 11.68 -1.13 16.94
C ASP A 14 11.59 0.34 16.51
N THR A 15 11.49 1.23 17.50
CA THR A 15 11.40 2.67 17.27
C THR A 15 12.68 3.30 16.69
N ASN A 16 13.82 2.60 16.77
CA ASN A 16 15.11 3.13 16.29
C ASN A 16 15.33 2.88 14.80
N ASN A 17 14.60 1.91 14.23
CA ASN A 17 14.77 1.48 12.84
C ASN A 17 13.45 1.50 12.06
N LEU A 18 12.66 2.55 12.24
CA LEU A 18 11.39 2.71 11.53
C LEU A 18 11.62 3.21 10.10
N PRO A 19 10.88 2.69 9.11
CA PRO A 19 10.79 3.28 7.79
C PRO A 19 10.30 4.74 7.84
N ASP A 20 10.80 5.59 6.94
CA ASP A 20 10.51 7.04 6.98
C ASP A 20 9.00 7.35 6.89
N GLY A 21 8.24 6.58 6.12
CA GLY A 21 6.78 6.74 6.06
C GLY A 21 6.07 6.41 7.37
N LEU A 22 6.56 5.43 8.14
CA LEU A 22 6.01 5.12 9.46
C LEU A 22 6.40 6.18 10.49
N LYS A 23 7.63 6.72 10.41
CA LYS A 23 8.04 7.87 11.23
C LYS A 23 7.14 9.07 11.01
N ALA A 24 6.86 9.41 9.73
CA ALA A 24 5.97 10.51 9.39
C ALA A 24 4.54 10.29 9.91
N PHE A 25 4.03 9.06 9.83
CA PHE A 25 2.72 8.71 10.39
C PHE A 25 2.68 8.88 11.91
N LEU A 26 3.69 8.39 12.64
CA LEU A 26 3.78 8.53 14.09
C LEU A 26 3.92 10.00 14.52
N GLN A 27 4.69 10.78 13.78
CA GLN A 27 4.80 12.21 14.02
C GLN A 27 3.45 12.93 13.88
N LEU A 28 2.68 12.61 12.83
CA LEU A 28 1.32 13.16 12.66
C LEU A 28 0.41 12.78 13.82
N TYR A 29 0.58 11.57 14.37
CA TYR A 29 -0.17 11.12 15.52
C TYR A 29 0.21 11.90 16.78
N ASP A 30 1.50 12.14 17.02
CA ASP A 30 1.99 12.94 18.14
C ASP A 30 1.50 14.39 18.05
N GLU A 31 1.49 14.99 16.86
CA GLU A 31 0.92 16.33 16.62
C GLU A 31 -0.58 16.36 16.93
N THR A 32 -1.31 15.29 16.59
CA THR A 32 -2.74 15.16 16.92
C THR A 32 -2.96 15.01 18.42
N LEU A 33 -2.11 14.25 19.11
CA LEU A 33 -2.11 14.12 20.58
C LEU A 33 -1.89 15.48 21.25
N ALA A 34 -0.87 16.20 20.83
CA ALA A 34 -0.56 17.52 21.35
C ALA A 34 -1.74 18.50 21.14
N ALA A 35 -2.42 18.45 20.01
CA ALA A 35 -3.62 19.25 19.75
C ALA A 35 -4.78 18.90 20.71
N VAL A 36 -4.93 17.61 21.06
CA VAL A 36 -5.93 17.17 22.06
C VAL A 36 -5.57 17.64 23.46
N GLU A 37 -4.30 17.50 23.87
CA GLU A 37 -3.80 17.94 25.17
C GLU A 37 -3.94 19.47 25.34
N ASN A 38 -3.76 20.21 24.26
CA ASN A 38 -3.98 21.65 24.21
C ASN A 38 -5.45 22.08 24.08
N ASN A 39 -6.40 21.12 24.17
CA ASN A 39 -7.85 21.34 24.03
C ASN A 39 -8.25 22.05 22.71
N ASP A 40 -7.61 21.71 21.59
CA ASP A 40 -8.07 22.18 20.29
C ASP A 40 -9.52 21.76 20.06
N ALA A 41 -10.41 22.75 20.03
CA ALA A 41 -11.85 22.54 20.04
C ALA A 41 -12.35 21.74 18.80
N ARG A 42 -11.64 21.82 17.67
CA ARG A 42 -11.97 21.07 16.44
C ARG A 42 -11.63 19.60 16.63
N VAL A 43 -10.39 19.31 17.04
CA VAL A 43 -9.92 17.93 17.25
C VAL A 43 -10.72 17.24 18.33
N VAL A 44 -10.98 17.89 19.46
CA VAL A 44 -11.81 17.35 20.55
C VAL A 44 -13.25 17.10 20.10
N SER A 45 -13.84 18.00 19.30
CA SER A 45 -15.18 17.82 18.74
C SER A 45 -15.25 16.63 17.81
N ASP A 46 -14.27 16.46 16.91
CA ASP A 46 -14.27 15.36 15.95
C ASP A 46 -14.06 14.01 16.63
N ILE A 47 -13.23 13.94 17.67
CA ILE A 47 -13.07 12.74 18.49
C ILE A 47 -14.36 12.40 19.23
N LYS A 48 -15.05 13.39 19.83
CA LYS A 48 -16.34 13.17 20.51
C LYS A 48 -17.41 12.66 19.54
N LYS A 49 -17.51 13.23 18.34
CA LYS A 49 -18.41 12.78 17.29
C LYS A 49 -18.09 11.36 16.83
N ALA A 50 -16.82 11.03 16.64
CA ALA A 50 -16.38 9.69 16.28
C ALA A 50 -16.76 8.66 17.35
N LYS A 51 -16.55 8.95 18.64
CA LYS A 51 -16.95 8.09 19.76
C LYS A 51 -18.47 7.90 19.87
N ALA A 52 -19.25 8.96 19.66
CA ALA A 52 -20.72 8.91 19.76
C ALA A 52 -21.37 8.05 18.65
N ASN A 53 -20.68 7.89 17.52
CA ASN A 53 -21.16 7.15 16.36
C ASN A 53 -20.60 5.71 16.26
N GLN A 54 -19.97 5.19 17.31
CA GLN A 54 -19.46 3.80 17.31
C GLN A 54 -20.65 2.81 17.31
N LYS A 55 -21.13 2.50 16.11
CA LYS A 55 -21.84 1.23 15.88
C LYS A 55 -20.80 0.11 15.97
N LYS A 56 -21.19 -1.07 16.50
CA LYS A 56 -20.34 -2.26 16.46
C LYS A 56 -19.90 -2.46 15.00
N HIS A 57 -18.61 -2.38 14.76
CA HIS A 57 -18.06 -2.69 13.44
C HIS A 57 -18.19 -4.18 13.15
N ALA A 58 -18.50 -4.51 11.91
CA ALA A 58 -18.38 -5.88 11.46
C ALA A 58 -16.89 -6.23 11.43
N VAL A 59 -16.49 -7.23 12.19
CA VAL A 59 -15.10 -7.71 12.20
C VAL A 59 -14.76 -8.31 10.84
N VAL A 60 -13.70 -7.80 10.23
CA VAL A 60 -13.13 -8.35 9.00
C VAL A 60 -11.68 -8.70 9.28
N ALA A 61 -11.36 -10.00 9.33
CA ALA A 61 -9.99 -10.45 9.45
C ALA A 61 -9.15 -9.93 8.28
N PRO A 62 -7.84 -9.69 8.47
CA PRO A 62 -6.96 -9.20 7.43
C PRO A 62 -7.07 -10.01 6.14
N LEU A 63 -7.55 -9.37 5.06
CA LEU A 63 -7.86 -10.04 3.79
C LEU A 63 -6.60 -10.53 3.09
N LEU A 64 -5.50 -9.79 3.19
CA LEU A 64 -4.22 -10.19 2.61
C LEU A 64 -3.63 -11.43 3.31
N GLY A 65 -4.10 -11.75 4.53
CA GLY A 65 -3.64 -12.91 5.28
C GLY A 65 -2.13 -12.85 5.51
N GLU A 66 -1.39 -13.83 4.94
CA GLU A 66 0.06 -13.91 5.09
C GLU A 66 0.84 -13.06 4.06
N ILE A 67 0.17 -12.38 3.12
CA ILE A 67 0.86 -11.54 2.14
C ILE A 67 1.50 -10.36 2.88
N SER A 68 2.85 -10.36 2.87
CA SER A 68 3.66 -9.36 3.57
C SER A 68 4.87 -9.03 2.70
N TRP A 69 4.67 -8.10 1.78
CA TRP A 69 5.67 -7.70 0.80
C TRP A 69 6.32 -6.37 1.18
N ALA A 70 7.52 -6.13 0.63
CA ALA A 70 8.32 -4.94 0.86
C ALA A 70 8.77 -4.31 -0.46
N GLN A 71 9.61 -3.28 -0.39
CA GLN A 71 10.02 -2.49 -1.55
C GLN A 71 11.43 -2.82 -2.05
N GLY A 72 12.24 -3.52 -1.23
CA GLY A 72 13.59 -3.98 -1.56
C GLY A 72 13.62 -5.37 -2.17
N MET A 73 14.79 -6.04 -2.12
CA MET A 73 14.92 -7.41 -2.60
C MET A 73 14.00 -8.38 -1.82
N PRO A 74 13.41 -9.37 -2.51
CA PRO A 74 13.52 -9.69 -3.94
C PRO A 74 12.54 -8.92 -4.85
N PHE A 75 11.67 -8.09 -4.29
CA PHE A 75 10.58 -7.42 -4.99
C PHE A 75 11.06 -6.44 -6.07
N ASN A 76 12.18 -5.79 -5.83
CA ASN A 76 12.78 -4.81 -6.74
C ASN A 76 13.83 -5.39 -7.71
N ALA A 77 13.97 -6.71 -7.78
CA ALA A 77 15.01 -7.35 -8.59
C ALA A 77 14.98 -6.99 -10.09
N MET A 78 13.85 -6.50 -10.60
CA MET A 78 13.71 -6.02 -11.98
C MET A 78 13.56 -4.49 -12.08
N CYS A 79 13.58 -3.78 -10.96
CA CYS A 79 13.61 -2.31 -10.97
C CYS A 79 14.94 -1.79 -11.52
N PRO A 80 15.00 -0.52 -11.97
CA PRO A 80 16.23 0.05 -12.52
C PRO A 80 17.43 -0.17 -11.60
N PRO A 81 18.59 -0.61 -12.17
CA PRO A 81 19.82 -0.74 -11.40
C PRO A 81 20.37 0.63 -11.02
N TYR A 82 21.06 0.70 -9.89
CA TYR A 82 21.80 1.86 -9.47
C TYR A 82 23.01 1.43 -8.64
N ASN A 83 24.21 1.63 -9.17
CA ASN A 83 25.46 1.07 -8.65
C ASN A 83 25.31 -0.46 -8.45
N ASP A 84 25.65 -0.97 -7.26
CA ASP A 84 25.56 -2.40 -6.91
C ASP A 84 24.17 -2.82 -6.37
N SER A 85 23.13 -1.99 -6.56
CA SER A 85 21.79 -2.20 -6.02
C SER A 85 20.71 -1.95 -7.08
N HIS A 86 19.44 -2.06 -6.68
CA HIS A 86 18.28 -1.67 -7.47
C HIS A 86 17.52 -0.55 -6.79
N CYS A 87 16.86 0.30 -7.57
CA CYS A 87 15.88 1.24 -7.05
C CYS A 87 14.75 0.49 -6.32
N LEU A 88 14.12 1.12 -5.33
CA LEU A 88 12.97 0.56 -4.64
C LEU A 88 11.75 0.45 -5.56
N THR A 89 10.87 -0.50 -5.31
CA THR A 89 9.60 -0.62 -6.06
C THR A 89 8.70 0.60 -5.87
N GLY A 90 8.72 1.20 -4.68
CA GLY A 90 7.83 2.27 -4.26
C GLY A 90 6.55 1.76 -3.56
N CYS A 91 6.01 2.59 -2.69
CA CYS A 91 4.85 2.20 -1.87
C CYS A 91 3.58 1.94 -2.70
N VAL A 92 3.31 2.77 -3.72
CA VAL A 92 2.11 2.61 -4.57
C VAL A 92 2.17 1.32 -5.38
N PRO A 93 3.26 1.00 -6.13
CA PRO A 93 3.36 -0.28 -6.82
C PRO A 93 3.28 -1.48 -5.88
N THR A 94 3.89 -1.39 -4.68
CA THR A 94 3.84 -2.46 -3.68
C THR A 94 2.41 -2.71 -3.19
N ALA A 95 1.67 -1.66 -2.83
CA ALA A 95 0.27 -1.78 -2.40
C ALA A 95 -0.61 -2.34 -3.53
N MET A 96 -0.44 -1.85 -4.77
CA MET A 96 -1.14 -2.39 -5.95
C MET A 96 -0.85 -3.88 -6.15
N ALA A 97 0.41 -4.27 -6.11
CA ALA A 97 0.84 -5.64 -6.34
C ALA A 97 0.29 -6.61 -5.27
N GLN A 98 0.26 -6.21 -4.00
CA GLN A 98 -0.33 -7.00 -2.92
C GLN A 98 -1.83 -7.25 -3.12
N ILE A 99 -2.59 -6.21 -3.54
CA ILE A 99 -4.01 -6.35 -3.86
C ILE A 99 -4.21 -7.27 -5.08
N MET A 100 -3.41 -7.10 -6.13
CA MET A 100 -3.46 -7.98 -7.29
C MET A 100 -3.14 -9.43 -6.93
N ARG A 101 -2.16 -9.65 -6.04
CA ARG A 101 -1.81 -10.98 -5.52
C ARG A 101 -2.96 -11.62 -4.74
N TYR A 102 -3.67 -10.84 -3.94
CA TYR A 102 -4.86 -11.31 -3.22
C TYR A 102 -5.93 -11.81 -4.19
N HIS A 103 -6.22 -11.05 -5.24
CA HIS A 103 -7.20 -11.43 -6.26
C HIS A 103 -6.67 -12.45 -7.28
N LYS A 104 -5.35 -12.66 -7.38
CA LYS A 104 -4.67 -13.41 -8.45
C LYS A 104 -5.17 -12.98 -9.85
N TYR A 105 -5.25 -11.67 -10.03
CA TYR A 105 -5.78 -11.05 -11.24
C TYR A 105 -4.95 -9.81 -11.65
N PRO A 106 -4.77 -9.61 -12.97
CA PRO A 106 -5.13 -10.46 -14.11
C PRO A 106 -4.18 -11.65 -14.29
N GLN A 107 -4.48 -12.55 -15.24
CA GLN A 107 -3.55 -13.65 -15.56
C GLN A 107 -2.37 -13.18 -16.42
N THR A 108 -2.59 -12.13 -17.22
CA THR A 108 -1.58 -11.53 -18.09
C THR A 108 -1.77 -10.02 -18.15
N ILE A 109 -0.71 -9.30 -18.55
CA ILE A 109 -0.80 -7.87 -18.87
C ILE A 109 -1.76 -7.68 -20.05
N GLN A 110 -2.75 -6.79 -19.89
CA GLN A 110 -3.87 -6.63 -20.82
C GLN A 110 -3.61 -5.65 -21.98
N ALA A 111 -2.63 -4.77 -21.83
CA ALA A 111 -2.14 -3.90 -22.89
C ALA A 111 -0.64 -3.69 -22.75
N GLU A 112 0.09 -3.46 -23.85
CA GLU A 112 1.51 -3.16 -23.79
C GLU A 112 1.78 -1.95 -22.86
N ILE A 113 2.63 -2.14 -21.85
CA ILE A 113 3.16 -1.04 -21.04
C ILE A 113 4.36 -0.46 -21.80
N PRO A 114 4.34 0.82 -22.17
CA PRO A 114 5.33 1.38 -23.09
C PRO A 114 6.71 1.50 -22.46
N ILE A 115 7.72 1.70 -23.31
CA ILE A 115 9.05 2.10 -22.90
C ILE A 115 8.95 3.32 -21.99
N TYR A 116 9.72 3.28 -20.92
CA TYR A 116 9.75 4.33 -19.92
C TYR A 116 11.20 4.71 -19.60
N ARG A 117 11.46 6.01 -19.42
CA ARG A 117 12.73 6.51 -18.92
C ARG A 117 12.54 7.12 -17.54
N THR A 118 13.36 6.72 -16.61
CA THR A 118 13.36 7.29 -15.26
C THR A 118 14.01 8.67 -15.28
N THR A 119 13.53 9.59 -14.44
CA THR A 119 14.18 10.88 -14.24
C THR A 119 15.44 10.75 -13.39
N PHE A 120 15.53 9.73 -12.56
CA PHE A 120 16.69 9.41 -11.76
C PHE A 120 17.56 8.40 -12.53
N GLY A 121 18.82 8.78 -12.82
CA GLY A 121 19.76 7.94 -13.55
C GLY A 121 19.53 7.82 -15.06
N ASP A 122 18.46 8.40 -15.60
CA ASP A 122 18.05 8.30 -17.02
C ASP A 122 18.01 6.84 -17.55
N GLU A 123 17.67 5.90 -16.67
CA GLU A 123 17.60 4.50 -17.03
C GLU A 123 16.40 4.22 -17.94
N LYS A 124 16.66 3.51 -19.04
CA LYS A 124 15.63 3.07 -19.96
C LYS A 124 15.07 1.72 -19.51
N LEU A 125 13.78 1.69 -19.19
CA LEU A 125 13.05 0.46 -18.99
C LEU A 125 12.40 0.05 -20.31
N ASP A 126 12.63 -1.20 -20.71
CA ASP A 126 12.00 -1.74 -21.92
C ASP A 126 10.51 -1.96 -21.69
N LYS A 127 9.76 -1.92 -22.80
CA LYS A 127 8.31 -2.17 -22.78
C LYS A 127 7.99 -3.55 -22.20
N ILE A 128 6.86 -3.64 -21.53
CA ILE A 128 6.29 -4.93 -21.12
C ILE A 128 5.17 -5.29 -22.13
N PRO A 129 5.35 -6.37 -22.90
CA PRO A 129 4.38 -6.74 -23.94
C PRO A 129 3.00 -7.09 -23.35
N GLN A 130 1.95 -6.80 -24.08
CA GLN A 130 0.64 -7.38 -23.84
C GLN A 130 0.75 -8.92 -23.84
N GLY A 131 0.02 -9.59 -22.95
CA GLY A 131 0.08 -11.03 -22.81
C GLY A 131 1.21 -11.54 -21.91
N THR A 132 2.10 -10.66 -21.40
CA THR A 132 3.10 -11.08 -20.40
C THR A 132 2.41 -11.75 -19.22
N PRO A 133 2.76 -13.02 -18.89
CA PRO A 133 2.09 -13.76 -17.82
C PRO A 133 2.46 -13.22 -16.45
N LEU A 134 1.48 -13.20 -15.54
CA LEU A 134 1.66 -12.97 -14.13
C LEU A 134 1.55 -14.31 -13.39
N ASP A 135 2.70 -14.84 -12.99
CA ASP A 135 2.81 -16.21 -12.46
C ASP A 135 2.44 -16.25 -10.96
N TRP A 136 1.14 -16.21 -10.71
CA TRP A 136 0.58 -16.21 -9.35
C TRP A 136 0.99 -17.42 -8.51
N ASN A 137 1.29 -18.55 -9.12
CA ASN A 137 1.64 -19.78 -8.42
C ASN A 137 3.07 -19.72 -7.84
N ASN A 138 3.94 -18.96 -8.48
CA ASN A 138 5.31 -18.75 -8.02
C ASN A 138 5.47 -17.47 -7.18
N MET A 139 4.41 -16.71 -6.92
CA MET A 139 4.46 -15.59 -5.98
C MET A 139 4.17 -16.09 -4.57
N LEU A 140 5.20 -16.06 -3.71
CA LEU A 140 5.05 -16.44 -2.30
C LEU A 140 4.29 -15.34 -1.52
N PRO A 141 3.60 -15.71 -0.43
CA PRO A 141 3.02 -14.71 0.47
C PRO A 141 4.08 -13.92 1.23
N ARG A 142 5.21 -14.58 1.56
CA ARG A 142 6.37 -13.98 2.26
C ARG A 142 7.66 -14.39 1.56
N TYR A 143 8.66 -13.53 1.66
CA TYR A 143 9.99 -13.76 1.09
C TYR A 143 11.04 -13.55 2.18
N GLU A 144 11.49 -14.65 2.76
CA GLU A 144 12.59 -14.66 3.71
C GLU A 144 13.89 -14.96 2.97
N GLU A 145 15.00 -14.41 3.42
CA GLU A 145 16.30 -14.61 2.78
C GLU A 145 16.65 -16.11 2.73
N GLY A 146 17.03 -16.59 1.55
CA GLY A 146 17.33 -18.00 1.31
C GLY A 146 16.13 -18.93 1.20
N ALA A 147 14.89 -18.43 1.38
CA ALA A 147 13.67 -19.25 1.34
C ALA A 147 12.91 -19.19 0.01
N TYR A 148 13.47 -18.55 -1.02
CA TYR A 148 12.87 -18.45 -2.35
C TYR A 148 13.91 -18.72 -3.44
N ASN A 149 13.44 -19.19 -4.60
CA ASN A 149 14.27 -19.44 -5.78
C ASN A 149 14.13 -18.32 -6.82
N GLU A 150 14.95 -18.39 -7.88
CA GLU A 150 14.96 -17.40 -8.98
C GLU A 150 13.60 -17.27 -9.68
N LEU A 151 12.85 -18.33 -9.84
CA LEU A 151 11.54 -18.31 -10.48
C LEU A 151 10.53 -17.54 -9.64
N GLN A 152 10.55 -17.75 -8.33
CA GLN A 152 9.69 -17.05 -7.37
C GLN A 152 10.06 -15.57 -7.26
N GLN A 153 11.36 -15.26 -7.23
CA GLN A 153 11.84 -13.87 -7.29
C GLN A 153 11.39 -13.18 -8.57
N LYS A 154 11.61 -13.83 -9.74
CA LYS A 154 11.20 -13.28 -11.03
C LYS A 154 9.70 -13.04 -11.11
N ALA A 155 8.88 -13.95 -10.59
CA ALA A 155 7.45 -13.82 -10.60
C ALA A 155 6.98 -12.54 -9.88
N VAL A 156 7.43 -12.32 -8.64
CA VAL A 156 7.03 -11.13 -7.87
C VAL A 156 7.64 -9.85 -8.43
N ALA A 157 8.91 -9.88 -8.87
CA ALA A 157 9.58 -8.72 -9.42
C ALA A 157 8.95 -8.27 -10.77
N THR A 158 8.47 -9.22 -11.59
CA THR A 158 7.71 -8.91 -12.82
C THR A 158 6.43 -8.13 -12.51
N LEU A 159 5.66 -8.56 -11.52
CA LEU A 159 4.45 -7.84 -11.10
C LEU A 159 4.77 -6.46 -10.57
N MET A 160 5.78 -6.35 -9.70
CA MET A 160 6.20 -5.06 -9.11
C MET A 160 6.66 -4.06 -10.17
N LEU A 161 7.51 -4.49 -11.10
CA LEU A 161 7.96 -3.64 -12.21
C LEU A 161 6.77 -3.23 -13.09
N SER A 162 5.88 -4.18 -13.42
CA SER A 162 4.69 -3.89 -14.24
C SER A 162 3.79 -2.84 -13.57
N ALA A 163 3.55 -2.97 -12.27
CA ALA A 163 2.75 -2.03 -11.51
C ALA A 163 3.40 -0.62 -11.51
N GLY A 164 4.70 -0.54 -11.27
CA GLY A 164 5.43 0.73 -11.26
C GLY A 164 5.48 1.41 -12.62
N MET A 165 5.82 0.66 -13.68
CA MET A 165 5.84 1.21 -15.05
C MET A 165 4.46 1.66 -15.51
N ALA A 166 3.40 0.94 -15.18
CA ALA A 166 2.03 1.28 -15.56
C ALA A 166 1.60 2.67 -15.06
N ILE A 167 2.11 3.10 -13.91
CA ILE A 167 1.80 4.39 -13.29
C ILE A 167 2.92 5.43 -13.45
N ASN A 168 3.94 5.16 -14.25
CA ASN A 168 5.10 6.02 -14.47
C ASN A 168 5.84 6.36 -13.15
N ALA A 169 6.10 5.35 -12.33
CA ALA A 169 6.81 5.51 -11.06
C ALA A 169 8.22 6.10 -11.28
N GLN A 170 8.58 7.11 -10.51
CA GLN A 170 9.90 7.76 -10.55
C GLN A 170 10.84 7.01 -9.62
N TYR A 171 11.49 5.99 -10.17
CA TYR A 171 12.32 5.08 -9.40
C TYR A 171 13.54 5.76 -8.78
N GLY A 172 13.83 5.42 -7.53
CA GLY A 172 15.00 5.89 -6.79
C GLY A 172 15.45 4.89 -5.73
N VAL A 173 16.69 5.03 -5.25
CA VAL A 173 17.31 4.10 -4.29
C VAL A 173 16.84 4.28 -2.85
N ARG A 174 16.38 5.46 -2.49
CA ARG A 174 15.87 5.77 -1.15
C ARG A 174 14.35 5.94 -1.13
N ASN A 175 13.82 6.42 -2.22
CA ASN A 175 12.40 6.69 -2.38
C ASN A 175 12.03 6.58 -3.86
N THR A 176 10.90 5.96 -4.16
CA THR A 176 10.29 5.91 -5.49
C THR A 176 8.98 6.68 -5.43
N GLU A 177 8.91 7.79 -6.15
CA GLU A 177 7.69 8.60 -6.22
C GLU A 177 6.70 7.99 -7.19
N ALA A 178 5.47 7.82 -6.75
CA ALA A 178 4.37 7.34 -7.58
C ALA A 178 3.02 7.82 -7.03
N HIS A 179 2.06 7.96 -7.93
CA HIS A 179 0.68 8.29 -7.57
C HIS A 179 -0.26 7.20 -8.07
N PRO A 180 -1.27 6.78 -7.29
CA PRO A 180 -2.28 5.85 -7.75
C PRO A 180 -2.99 6.40 -9.00
N GLN A 181 -3.18 5.55 -10.02
CA GLN A 181 -3.81 5.94 -11.28
C GLN A 181 -4.83 4.88 -11.70
N THR A 182 -6.11 5.15 -11.50
CA THR A 182 -7.19 4.22 -11.88
C THR A 182 -7.18 3.86 -13.36
N ARG A 183 -6.84 4.83 -14.23
CA ARG A 183 -6.74 4.59 -15.68
C ARG A 183 -5.65 3.56 -16.03
N ALA A 184 -4.55 3.54 -15.30
CA ALA A 184 -3.48 2.57 -15.53
C ALA A 184 -3.93 1.16 -15.15
N ILE A 185 -4.63 1.02 -14.03
CA ILE A 185 -5.16 -0.26 -13.54
C ILE A 185 -6.16 -0.82 -14.54
N VAL A 186 -7.06 0.01 -15.06
CA VAL A 186 -8.02 -0.40 -16.11
C VAL A 186 -7.31 -0.80 -17.39
N LYS A 187 -6.42 0.04 -17.92
CA LYS A 187 -5.78 -0.16 -19.22
C LYS A 187 -4.85 -1.35 -19.24
N TYR A 188 -3.94 -1.43 -18.28
CA TYR A 188 -2.84 -2.40 -18.33
C TYR A 188 -3.16 -3.71 -17.60
N PHE A 189 -4.11 -3.67 -16.66
CA PHE A 189 -4.47 -4.83 -15.85
C PHE A 189 -5.93 -5.27 -16.04
N GLY A 190 -6.71 -4.58 -16.86
CA GLY A 190 -8.04 -5.00 -17.26
C GLY A 190 -9.09 -4.97 -16.16
N TYR A 191 -8.89 -4.17 -15.11
CA TYR A 191 -9.91 -3.99 -14.09
C TYR A 191 -11.12 -3.24 -14.67
N ASN A 192 -12.30 -3.56 -14.16
CA ASN A 192 -13.53 -2.93 -14.65
C ASN A 192 -13.59 -1.45 -14.20
N PRO A 193 -13.66 -0.48 -15.14
CA PRO A 193 -13.70 0.94 -14.80
C PRO A 193 -14.91 1.33 -13.95
N ASP A 194 -16.04 0.63 -14.09
CA ASP A 194 -17.27 0.92 -13.34
C ASP A 194 -17.18 0.48 -11.86
N LEU A 195 -16.17 -0.33 -11.53
CA LEU A 195 -15.96 -0.87 -10.18
C LEU A 195 -14.73 -0.28 -9.49
N ILE A 196 -14.03 0.66 -10.12
CA ILE A 196 -12.88 1.34 -9.54
C ILE A 196 -13.23 2.80 -9.24
N ALA A 197 -12.99 3.21 -8.00
CA ALA A 197 -13.11 4.58 -7.58
C ALA A 197 -11.85 5.02 -6.80
N MET A 198 -11.54 6.30 -6.87
CA MET A 198 -10.49 6.93 -6.07
C MET A 198 -11.08 8.16 -5.38
N PRO A 199 -11.86 7.97 -4.30
CA PRO A 199 -12.44 9.06 -3.55
C PRO A 199 -11.37 9.81 -2.75
N TYR A 200 -11.57 11.12 -2.56
CA TYR A 200 -10.72 11.95 -1.72
C TYR A 200 -11.38 12.20 -0.38
N ARG A 201 -10.63 12.04 0.71
CA ARG A 201 -11.10 12.22 2.10
C ARG A 201 -11.80 13.56 2.33
N SER A 202 -11.35 14.62 1.66
CA SER A 202 -11.92 15.97 1.77
C SER A 202 -13.39 16.08 1.29
N GLY A 203 -13.86 15.14 0.48
CA GLY A 203 -15.25 15.11 0.00
C GLY A 203 -16.25 14.46 0.96
N TYR A 204 -15.83 13.98 2.13
CA TYR A 204 -16.65 13.17 3.02
C TYR A 204 -16.49 13.61 4.48
N ASN A 205 -17.53 13.49 5.27
CA ASN A 205 -17.40 13.54 6.72
C ASN A 205 -16.81 12.22 7.27
N VAL A 206 -16.47 12.18 8.57
CA VAL A 206 -15.83 11.00 9.18
C VAL A 206 -16.68 9.74 9.06
N THR A 207 -17.99 9.86 9.29
CA THR A 207 -18.93 8.72 9.23
C THR A 207 -19.07 8.17 7.83
N GLU A 208 -19.21 9.03 6.85
CA GLU A 208 -19.29 8.65 5.43
C GLU A 208 -18.01 7.98 4.96
N TRP A 209 -16.84 8.54 5.33
CA TRP A 209 -15.55 7.97 4.97
C TRP A 209 -15.35 6.57 5.55
N LYS A 210 -15.67 6.38 6.85
CA LYS A 210 -15.63 5.06 7.47
C LYS A 210 -16.59 4.09 6.79
N ALA A 211 -17.80 4.52 6.45
CA ALA A 211 -18.77 3.68 5.77
C ALA A 211 -18.28 3.20 4.39
N LEU A 212 -17.53 4.02 3.64
CA LEU A 212 -16.89 3.58 2.39
C LEU A 212 -15.87 2.46 2.65
N ILE A 213 -14.99 2.63 3.65
CA ILE A 213 -13.99 1.62 4.01
C ILE A 213 -14.67 0.33 4.45
N ASP A 214 -15.63 0.42 5.37
CA ASP A 214 -16.36 -0.73 5.91
C ASP A 214 -17.11 -1.50 4.81
N ASN A 215 -17.68 -0.78 3.84
CA ASN A 215 -18.34 -1.40 2.69
C ASN A 215 -17.37 -2.21 1.84
N GLU A 216 -16.18 -1.67 1.53
CA GLU A 216 -15.17 -2.37 0.74
C GLU A 216 -14.67 -3.62 1.48
N LEU A 217 -14.30 -3.48 2.75
CA LEU A 217 -13.79 -4.59 3.55
C LEU A 217 -14.84 -5.70 3.73
N SER A 218 -16.11 -5.34 3.99
CA SER A 218 -17.22 -6.30 4.11
C SER A 218 -17.47 -7.08 2.83
N ASN A 219 -17.20 -6.46 1.68
CA ASN A 219 -17.26 -7.10 0.36
C ASN A 219 -15.95 -7.79 -0.05
N LYS A 220 -15.02 -8.00 0.88
CA LYS A 220 -13.73 -8.67 0.65
C LYS A 220 -12.86 -7.97 -0.40
N ARG A 221 -12.88 -6.66 -0.41
CA ARG A 221 -12.07 -5.83 -1.29
C ARG A 221 -11.04 -5.03 -0.45
N PRO A 222 -9.78 -5.45 -0.42
CA PRO A 222 -8.71 -4.67 0.21
C PRO A 222 -8.51 -3.34 -0.54
N ILE A 223 -8.21 -2.29 0.20
CA ILE A 223 -8.20 -0.92 -0.28
C ILE A 223 -6.76 -0.43 -0.42
N LEU A 224 -6.36 0.04 -1.60
CA LEU A 224 -5.18 0.88 -1.71
C LEU A 224 -5.49 2.24 -1.09
N TYR A 225 -4.87 2.53 0.03
CA TYR A 225 -5.02 3.80 0.74
C TYR A 225 -3.74 4.62 0.58
N ALA A 226 -3.88 5.91 0.31
CA ALA A 226 -2.76 6.83 0.24
C ALA A 226 -3.05 8.06 1.11
N ALA A 227 -2.07 8.45 1.88
CA ALA A 227 -2.14 9.64 2.72
C ALA A 227 -0.81 10.40 2.65
N ALA A 228 -0.86 11.70 2.93
CA ALA A 228 0.32 12.54 3.05
C ALA A 228 0.18 13.42 4.29
N ASP A 229 1.30 13.73 4.91
CA ASP A 229 1.37 14.69 6.00
C ASP A 229 1.32 16.16 5.50
N ALA A 230 1.39 17.09 6.44
CA ALA A 230 1.41 18.53 6.13
C ALA A 230 2.62 18.96 5.29
N ASN A 231 3.73 18.22 5.36
CA ASN A 231 4.96 18.46 4.59
C ASN A 231 4.94 17.76 3.22
N ARG A 232 3.81 17.11 2.87
CA ARG A 232 3.61 16.31 1.65
C ARG A 232 4.46 15.04 1.58
N ALA A 233 5.02 14.57 2.71
CA ALA A 233 5.56 13.23 2.78
C ALA A 233 4.39 12.25 2.73
N GLY A 234 4.31 11.47 1.64
CA GLY A 234 3.21 10.57 1.37
C GLY A 234 3.60 9.12 1.52
N HIS A 235 2.61 8.29 1.87
CA HIS A 235 2.74 6.85 1.84
C HIS A 235 1.46 6.19 1.31
N ALA A 236 1.64 5.11 0.55
CA ALA A 236 0.55 4.25 0.11
C ALA A 236 0.69 2.87 0.75
N PHE A 237 -0.41 2.33 1.21
CA PHE A 237 -0.50 1.07 1.94
C PHE A 237 -1.81 0.36 1.64
N VAL A 238 -2.00 -0.84 2.16
CA VAL A 238 -3.26 -1.56 2.01
C VAL A 238 -4.01 -1.57 3.35
N CYS A 239 -5.26 -1.08 3.33
CA CYS A 239 -6.21 -1.27 4.41
C CYS A 239 -7.05 -2.51 4.06
N ASP A 240 -6.98 -3.56 4.88
CA ASP A 240 -7.51 -4.87 4.52
C ASP A 240 -8.26 -5.61 5.63
N GLY A 241 -8.47 -4.98 6.76
CA GLY A 241 -9.22 -5.57 7.87
C GLY A 241 -9.78 -4.54 8.84
N CYS A 242 -10.64 -4.98 9.74
CA CYS A 242 -11.21 -4.15 10.80
C CYS A 242 -11.55 -5.02 12.02
N ASP A 243 -11.18 -4.59 13.21
CA ASP A 243 -11.52 -5.25 14.46
C ASP A 243 -12.87 -4.80 15.03
N GLU A 244 -13.30 -5.40 16.14
CA GLU A 244 -14.56 -5.09 16.83
C GLU A 244 -14.60 -3.67 17.42
N ASN A 245 -13.44 -3.04 17.64
CA ASN A 245 -13.29 -1.69 18.16
C ASN A 245 -13.31 -0.64 17.04
N GLY A 246 -13.35 -1.08 15.77
CA GLY A 246 -13.28 -0.21 14.58
C GLY A 246 -11.89 0.30 14.29
N LEU A 247 -10.85 -0.43 14.73
CA LEU A 247 -9.47 -0.23 14.29
C LEU A 247 -9.27 -0.98 12.97
N TYR A 248 -8.67 -0.31 12.01
CA TYR A 248 -8.40 -0.90 10.70
C TYR A 248 -7.02 -1.56 10.68
N HIS A 249 -6.97 -2.77 10.10
CA HIS A 249 -5.70 -3.43 9.83
C HIS A 249 -5.03 -2.81 8.62
N ILE A 250 -3.73 -2.50 8.77
CA ILE A 250 -2.91 -1.86 7.74
C ILE A 250 -1.72 -2.74 7.41
N ASN A 251 -1.58 -3.07 6.13
CA ASN A 251 -0.36 -3.63 5.58
C ASN A 251 0.46 -2.50 4.94
N TRP A 252 1.55 -2.12 5.61
CA TRP A 252 2.37 -0.96 5.25
C TRP A 252 3.25 -1.18 4.01
N GLY A 253 3.39 -2.41 3.52
CA GLY A 253 4.30 -2.73 2.43
C GLY A 253 5.77 -2.70 2.85
N TRP A 254 6.06 -3.04 4.11
CA TRP A 254 7.41 -3.11 4.73
C TRP A 254 7.67 -4.45 5.40
N ALA A 255 7.16 -5.52 4.83
CA ALA A 255 7.24 -6.88 5.32
C ALA A 255 6.69 -7.03 6.76
N THR A 256 7.55 -6.95 7.75
CA THR A 256 7.23 -7.25 9.16
C THR A 256 6.39 -6.16 9.86
N TYR A 257 6.25 -4.97 9.29
CA TYR A 257 5.54 -3.85 9.92
C TYR A 257 4.07 -3.77 9.47
N ASN A 258 3.29 -4.81 9.75
CA ASN A 258 1.86 -4.83 9.48
C ASN A 258 1.09 -4.95 10.80
N GLY A 259 -0.08 -4.29 10.92
CA GLY A 259 -0.87 -4.34 12.15
C GLY A 259 -2.13 -3.46 12.12
N TYR A 260 -2.78 -3.38 13.27
CA TYR A 260 -3.95 -2.57 13.54
C TYR A 260 -3.56 -1.21 14.14
#